data_41b7fe80e2f3271fb7f3c07973443101
#
_entry.id   41b7fe80e2f3271fb7f3c07973443101
#
_cell.length_a   1.000
_cell.length_b   1.000
_cell.length_c   1.000
_cell.angle_alpha   90.00
_cell.angle_beta   90.00
_cell.angle_gamma   90.00
#
_symmetry.space_group_name_H-M   'P 1'
#
loop_
_entity.id
_entity.type
_entity.pdbx_description
1 polymer ?
#
loop_
_entity_poly.entity_id
_entity_poly.type
_entity_poly.pdbx_seq_one_letter_code
_entity_poly.pdbx_strand_id
1 'polypeptide(L)'
;MTLPAPADLLPHRPPFLFVDELLELEPGVRARGRWHLTGEEDFFAGHFPGRPTLPGVLMVESIAQLGAVAVLADERFAGKLPLFGGVDGARFRRQVGPGDTLELEVQLGRMSARAGKGHGRATVGGELACEADLLFVLVDAT
;
A
#
# COMPACT_ATOMS: atom_id res chain seq x y z
N MET A 1 9.58 6.51 20.07
CA MET A 1 8.50 5.52 20.00
C MET A 1 8.69 4.64 18.76
N THR A 2 8.61 3.34 18.94
CA THR A 2 8.82 2.40 17.86
C THR A 2 7.52 2.19 17.09
N LEU A 3 7.60 2.29 15.75
CA LEU A 3 6.46 2.00 14.90
C LEU A 3 6.26 0.49 14.79
N PRO A 4 5.02 0.02 14.64
CA PRO A 4 4.77 -1.40 14.42
C PRO A 4 5.32 -1.87 13.07
N ALA A 5 5.54 -3.17 12.94
CA ALA A 5 5.79 -3.75 11.63
C ALA A 5 4.48 -3.79 10.85
N PRO A 6 4.52 -3.67 9.50
CA PRO A 6 3.29 -3.75 8.72
C PRO A 6 2.46 -5.00 9.00
N ALA A 7 3.09 -6.15 9.16
CA ALA A 7 2.39 -7.40 9.43
C ALA A 7 1.72 -7.46 10.81
N ASP A 8 2.04 -6.54 11.72
CA ASP A 8 1.37 -6.46 13.02
C ASP A 8 -0.05 -5.92 12.87
N LEU A 9 -0.30 -5.13 11.82
CA LEU A 9 -1.60 -4.53 11.57
C LEU A 9 -2.33 -5.18 10.39
N LEU A 10 -1.58 -5.54 9.33
CA LEU A 10 -2.14 -6.13 8.13
C LEU A 10 -2.36 -7.64 8.27
N PRO A 11 -3.45 -8.18 7.71
CA PRO A 11 -3.61 -9.63 7.59
C PRO A 11 -2.74 -10.24 6.49
N HIS A 12 -2.25 -9.41 5.58
CA HIS A 12 -1.41 -9.83 4.45
C HIS A 12 -0.12 -10.50 4.92
N ARG A 13 0.34 -11.48 4.16
CA ARG A 13 1.61 -12.20 4.44
C ARG A 13 2.36 -12.45 3.13
N PRO A 14 3.68 -12.61 3.18
CA PRO A 14 4.42 -13.02 1.99
C PRO A 14 3.80 -14.26 1.36
N PRO A 15 3.71 -14.33 0.04
CA PRO A 15 4.33 -13.45 -0.94
C PRO A 15 3.51 -12.23 -1.34
N PHE A 16 2.46 -11.87 -0.61
CA PHE A 16 1.56 -10.77 -0.94
C PHE A 16 1.57 -9.66 0.13
N LEU A 17 2.70 -9.43 0.75
CA LEU A 17 2.92 -8.29 1.65
C LEU A 17 3.87 -7.32 0.97
N PHE A 18 3.37 -6.11 0.65
CA PHE A 18 4.06 -5.14 -0.20
C PHE A 18 4.40 -3.83 0.53
N VAL A 19 4.59 -3.91 1.82
CA VAL A 19 5.12 -2.82 2.64
C VAL A 19 6.14 -3.45 3.59
N ASP A 20 7.39 -3.02 3.51
CA ASP A 20 8.47 -3.59 4.32
C ASP A 20 8.57 -2.94 5.69
N GLU A 21 8.40 -1.62 5.74
CA GLU A 21 8.51 -0.89 7.01
C GLU A 21 7.65 0.36 6.98
N LEU A 22 7.25 0.80 8.15
CA LEU A 22 6.55 2.07 8.34
C LEU A 22 7.55 3.15 8.74
N LEU A 23 7.37 4.35 8.20
CA LEU A 23 8.18 5.53 8.50
C LEU A 23 7.43 6.52 9.36
N GLU A 24 6.12 6.65 9.13
CA GLU A 24 5.23 7.50 9.91
C GLU A 24 3.86 6.85 9.97
N LEU A 25 3.18 7.02 11.10
CA LEU A 25 1.84 6.51 11.28
C LEU A 25 1.05 7.43 12.20
N GLU A 26 -0.06 7.97 11.67
CA GLU A 26 -1.06 8.69 12.43
C GLU A 26 -2.36 7.92 12.27
N PRO A 27 -2.76 7.13 13.29
CA PRO A 27 -3.91 6.21 13.17
C PRO A 27 -5.16 6.91 12.69
N GLY A 28 -5.81 6.35 11.66
CA GLY A 28 -7.02 6.90 11.08
C GLY A 28 -6.82 8.11 10.19
N VAL A 29 -5.60 8.59 10.02
CA VAL A 29 -5.31 9.82 9.28
C VAL A 29 -4.36 9.58 8.13
N ARG A 30 -3.15 9.10 8.39
CA ARG A 30 -2.15 8.92 7.35
C ARG A 30 -1.05 7.94 7.75
N ALA A 31 -0.33 7.47 6.73
CA ALA A 31 0.85 6.64 6.94
C ALA A 31 1.88 6.88 5.83
N ARG A 32 3.14 6.65 6.16
CA ARG A 32 4.24 6.58 5.20
C ARG A 32 5.02 5.29 5.46
N GLY A 33 5.49 4.69 4.39
CA GLY A 33 6.24 3.45 4.47
C GLY A 33 7.10 3.22 3.24
N ARG A 34 7.73 2.07 3.18
CA ARG A 34 8.60 1.65 2.08
C ARG A 34 8.35 0.22 1.65
N TRP A 35 8.56 0.00 0.37
CA TRP A 35 8.67 -1.34 -0.21
C TRP A 35 9.91 -1.39 -1.08
N HIS A 36 10.90 -2.18 -0.67
CA HIS A 36 12.12 -2.37 -1.44
C HIS A 36 11.99 -3.60 -2.34
N LEU A 37 12.27 -3.41 -3.62
CA LEU A 37 12.22 -4.50 -4.59
C LEU A 37 13.60 -5.13 -4.71
N THR A 38 13.73 -6.35 -4.21
CA THR A 38 15.01 -7.07 -4.21
C THR A 38 15.37 -7.65 -5.58
N GLY A 39 14.34 -7.95 -6.38
CA GLY A 39 14.49 -8.64 -7.65
C GLY A 39 14.16 -10.12 -7.56
N GLU A 40 13.95 -10.63 -6.34
CA GLU A 40 13.63 -12.06 -6.13
C GLU A 40 12.13 -12.33 -6.01
N GLU A 41 11.31 -11.28 -6.09
CA GLU A 41 9.87 -11.42 -6.06
C GLU A 41 9.39 -12.29 -7.24
N ASP A 42 8.45 -13.18 -6.97
CA ASP A 42 8.01 -14.21 -7.91
C ASP A 42 7.47 -13.64 -9.24
N PHE A 43 6.83 -12.48 -9.19
CA PHE A 43 6.19 -11.92 -10.39
C PHE A 43 7.19 -11.43 -11.44
N PHE A 44 8.43 -11.14 -11.08
CA PHE A 44 9.40 -10.60 -12.04
C PHE A 44 9.77 -11.58 -13.14
N ALA A 45 9.76 -12.88 -12.86
CA ALA A 45 10.13 -13.88 -13.87
C ALA A 45 9.18 -13.85 -15.08
N GLY A 46 7.89 -13.55 -14.84
CA GLY A 46 6.90 -13.47 -15.89
C GLY A 46 6.58 -12.07 -16.37
N HIS A 47 7.10 -11.05 -15.70
CA HIS A 47 6.72 -9.65 -16.00
C HIS A 47 7.96 -8.74 -16.00
N PHE A 48 8.83 -8.78 -16.99
CA PHE A 48 8.76 -9.62 -18.20
C PHE A 48 10.05 -10.41 -18.31
N PRO A 49 10.07 -11.57 -19.00
CA PRO A 49 11.30 -12.32 -19.18
C PRO A 49 12.42 -11.44 -19.77
N GLY A 50 13.56 -11.39 -19.07
CA GLY A 50 14.70 -10.56 -19.48
C GLY A 50 14.56 -9.05 -19.21
N ARG A 51 13.40 -8.61 -18.77
CA ARG A 51 13.15 -7.20 -18.42
C ARG A 51 12.19 -7.11 -17.24
N PRO A 52 12.65 -7.40 -16.02
CA PRO A 52 11.79 -7.38 -14.85
C PRO A 52 11.26 -5.98 -14.59
N THR A 53 9.94 -5.88 -14.53
CA THR A 53 9.21 -4.62 -14.32
C THR A 53 8.14 -4.87 -13.28
N LEU A 54 8.07 -4.00 -12.27
CA LEU A 54 7.02 -4.11 -11.28
C LEU A 54 5.67 -3.83 -11.93
N PRO A 55 4.71 -4.78 -11.86
CA PRO A 55 3.38 -4.53 -12.38
C PRO A 55 2.76 -3.28 -11.73
N GLY A 56 2.23 -2.38 -12.55
CA GLY A 56 1.62 -1.15 -12.03
C GLY A 56 0.52 -1.42 -11.03
N VAL A 57 -0.28 -2.44 -11.28
CA VAL A 57 -1.36 -2.81 -10.35
C VAL A 57 -0.86 -3.20 -8.97
N LEU A 58 0.37 -3.69 -8.85
CA LEU A 58 0.97 -4.00 -7.56
C LEU A 58 1.50 -2.76 -6.85
N MET A 59 1.81 -1.68 -7.57
CA MET A 59 2.07 -0.38 -6.94
C MET A 59 0.79 0.13 -6.28
N VAL A 60 -0.36 -0.01 -6.96
CA VAL A 60 -1.65 0.36 -6.39
C VAL A 60 -1.95 -0.50 -5.15
N GLU A 61 -1.68 -1.81 -5.23
CA GLU A 61 -1.87 -2.70 -4.09
C GLU A 61 -0.98 -2.31 -2.91
N SER A 62 0.29 -1.97 -3.16
CA SER A 62 1.21 -1.51 -2.11
C SER A 62 0.69 -0.25 -1.42
N ILE A 63 0.22 0.72 -2.20
CA ILE A 63 -0.42 1.93 -1.67
C ILE A 63 -1.64 1.58 -0.82
N ALA A 64 -2.47 0.65 -1.30
CA ALA A 64 -3.66 0.22 -0.58
C ALA A 64 -3.32 -0.48 0.74
N GLN A 65 -2.27 -1.29 0.76
CA GLN A 65 -1.82 -1.93 1.99
C GLN A 65 -1.37 -0.90 3.00
N LEU A 66 -0.65 0.12 2.58
CA LEU A 66 -0.27 1.20 3.48
C LEU A 66 -1.49 1.95 4.00
N GLY A 67 -2.47 2.20 3.13
CA GLY A 67 -3.74 2.80 3.56
C GLY A 67 -4.48 1.94 4.58
N ALA A 68 -4.47 0.62 4.38
CA ALA A 68 -5.05 -0.32 5.32
C ALA A 68 -4.33 -0.29 6.68
N VAL A 69 -3.02 -0.07 6.69
CA VAL A 69 -2.28 0.14 7.94
C VAL A 69 -2.85 1.33 8.71
N ALA A 70 -3.04 2.47 8.04
CA ALA A 70 -3.59 3.66 8.68
C ALA A 70 -5.01 3.42 9.22
N VAL A 71 -5.83 2.69 8.47
CA VAL A 71 -7.19 2.33 8.89
C VAL A 71 -7.13 1.43 10.12
N LEU A 72 -6.38 0.35 10.06
CA LEU A 72 -6.36 -0.68 11.12
C LEU A 72 -5.64 -0.24 12.38
N ALA A 73 -4.81 0.80 12.30
CA ALA A 73 -4.18 1.40 13.46
C ALA A 73 -5.17 2.20 14.32
N ASP A 74 -6.32 2.56 13.76
CA ASP A 74 -7.38 3.28 14.47
C ASP A 74 -8.28 2.27 15.17
N GLU A 75 -8.44 2.40 16.49
CA GLU A 75 -9.24 1.48 17.30
C GLU A 75 -10.69 1.37 16.84
N ARG A 76 -11.23 2.43 16.21
CA ARG A 76 -12.58 2.40 15.68
C ARG A 76 -12.79 1.28 14.65
N PHE A 77 -11.73 0.86 13.97
CA PHE A 77 -11.79 -0.13 12.91
C PHE A 77 -11.14 -1.46 13.30
N ALA A 78 -10.87 -1.66 14.58
CA ALA A 78 -10.32 -2.91 15.06
C ALA A 78 -11.24 -4.09 14.69
N GLY A 79 -10.66 -5.19 14.23
CA GLY A 79 -11.42 -6.38 13.83
C GLY A 79 -12.05 -6.28 12.44
N LYS A 80 -11.78 -5.21 11.71
CA LYS A 80 -12.26 -5.05 10.34
C LYS A 80 -11.22 -5.49 9.33
N LEU A 81 -11.68 -5.82 8.14
CA LEU A 81 -10.84 -6.12 6.99
C LEU A 81 -11.13 -5.06 5.91
N PRO A 82 -10.16 -4.21 5.58
CA PRO A 82 -10.34 -3.24 4.49
C PRO A 82 -10.17 -3.94 3.15
N LEU A 83 -11.24 -3.93 2.36
CA LEU A 83 -11.22 -4.46 1.00
C LEU A 83 -11.26 -3.30 0.00
N PHE A 84 -10.75 -3.53 -1.19
CA PHE A 84 -10.93 -2.57 -2.26
C PHE A 84 -12.42 -2.48 -2.63
N GLY A 85 -12.98 -1.27 -2.57
CA GLY A 85 -14.29 -0.97 -3.11
C GLY A 85 -14.19 -0.25 -4.44
N GLY A 86 -13.06 0.40 -4.70
CA GLY A 86 -12.82 1.11 -5.96
C GLY A 86 -11.45 1.74 -6.01
N VAL A 87 -11.00 2.01 -7.22
CA VAL A 87 -9.76 2.71 -7.52
C VAL A 87 -10.06 3.72 -8.61
N ASP A 88 -9.77 5.00 -8.35
CA ASP A 88 -9.99 6.06 -9.32
C ASP A 88 -8.68 6.81 -9.58
N GLY A 89 -8.57 7.35 -10.79
CA GLY A 89 -7.45 8.23 -11.13
C GLY A 89 -6.08 7.60 -11.01
N ALA A 90 -6.00 6.27 -11.14
CA ALA A 90 -4.71 5.59 -11.10
C ALA A 90 -3.86 6.04 -12.28
N ARG A 91 -2.64 6.50 -11.98
CA ARG A 91 -1.68 6.95 -12.99
C ARG A 91 -0.32 6.32 -12.71
N PHE A 92 0.28 5.79 -13.74
CA PHE A 92 1.58 5.13 -13.70
C PHE A 92 2.55 6.01 -14.49
N ARG A 93 3.49 6.65 -13.80
CA ARG A 93 4.29 7.72 -14.41
C ARG A 93 5.75 7.33 -14.59
N ARG A 94 6.16 6.19 -14.05
CA ARG A 94 7.53 5.73 -14.11
C ARG A 94 7.55 4.21 -13.98
N GLN A 95 8.42 3.55 -14.76
CA GLN A 95 8.71 2.13 -14.57
C GLN A 95 9.52 1.95 -13.29
N VAL A 96 9.24 0.86 -12.59
CA VAL A 96 9.91 0.47 -11.35
C VAL A 96 10.36 -0.97 -11.51
N GLY A 97 11.55 -1.28 -11.02
CA GLY A 97 12.12 -2.60 -11.17
C GLY A 97 13.02 -3.00 -10.00
N PRO A 98 13.71 -4.15 -10.15
CA PRO A 98 14.61 -4.63 -9.09
C PRO A 98 15.63 -3.57 -8.67
N GLY A 99 15.84 -3.46 -7.36
CA GLY A 99 16.75 -2.49 -6.77
C GLY A 99 16.10 -1.17 -6.42
N ASP A 100 14.91 -0.88 -6.96
CA ASP A 100 14.19 0.34 -6.60
C ASP A 100 13.51 0.18 -5.24
N THR A 101 13.40 1.30 -4.53
CA THR A 101 12.62 1.37 -3.29
C THR A 101 11.46 2.32 -3.51
N LEU A 102 10.24 1.80 -3.33
CA LEU A 102 9.06 2.64 -3.35
C LEU A 102 8.91 3.33 -1.99
N GLU A 103 8.88 4.64 -2.00
CA GLU A 103 8.43 5.42 -0.86
C GLU A 103 6.93 5.62 -1.00
N LEU A 104 6.18 5.16 -0.01
CA LEU A 104 4.73 5.12 -0.04
C LEU A 104 4.15 6.15 0.92
N GLU A 105 3.07 6.79 0.50
CA GLU A 105 2.37 7.77 1.32
C GLU A 105 0.88 7.66 1.05
N VAL A 106 0.09 7.57 2.11
CA VAL A 106 -1.37 7.57 2.00
C VAL A 106 -1.94 8.53 3.02
N GLN A 107 -2.89 9.33 2.57
CA GLN A 107 -3.70 10.18 3.43
C GLN A 107 -5.15 9.74 3.33
N LEU A 108 -5.75 9.42 4.46
CA LEU A 108 -7.14 9.04 4.52
C LEU A 108 -8.02 10.28 4.47
N GLY A 109 -9.13 10.16 3.76
CA GLY A 109 -10.16 11.17 3.74
C GLY A 109 -11.27 10.80 4.70
N ARG A 110 -12.52 11.00 4.26
CA ARG A 110 -13.67 10.67 5.09
C ARG A 110 -13.77 9.17 5.30
N MET A 111 -13.93 8.78 6.57
CA MET A 111 -14.13 7.38 6.98
C MET A 111 -15.47 7.24 7.68
N SER A 112 -16.17 6.14 7.41
CA SER A 112 -17.36 5.73 8.15
C SER A 112 -17.17 4.30 8.66
N ALA A 113 -18.16 3.76 9.35
CA ALA A 113 -18.07 2.39 9.88
C ALA A 113 -17.95 1.33 8.78
N ARG A 114 -18.39 1.65 7.55
CA ARG A 114 -18.44 0.67 6.44
C ARG A 114 -17.52 0.96 5.28
N ALA A 115 -17.06 2.19 5.14
CA ALA A 115 -16.26 2.58 3.98
C ALA A 115 -15.42 3.81 4.28
N GLY A 116 -14.40 4.00 3.49
CA GLY A 116 -13.57 5.18 3.58
C GLY A 116 -12.77 5.40 2.32
N LYS A 117 -12.32 6.62 2.14
CA LYS A 117 -11.52 7.02 0.99
C LYS A 117 -10.13 7.39 1.42
N GLY A 118 -9.18 7.24 0.49
CA GLY A 118 -7.82 7.69 0.70
C GLY A 118 -7.19 8.06 -0.63
N HIS A 119 -6.15 8.86 -0.55
CA HIS A 119 -5.30 9.20 -1.69
C HIS A 119 -3.89 8.75 -1.37
N GLY A 120 -3.26 8.05 -2.29
CA GLY A 120 -1.92 7.54 -2.09
C GLY A 120 -1.02 7.76 -3.28
N ARG A 121 0.27 7.71 -2.99
CA ARG A 121 1.30 7.89 -4.00
C ARG A 121 2.53 7.07 -3.64
N ALA A 122 3.24 6.66 -4.69
CA ALA A 122 4.50 5.94 -4.59
C ALA A 122 5.56 6.70 -5.38
N THR A 123 6.71 6.94 -4.77
CA THR A 123 7.82 7.62 -5.42
C THR A 123 9.08 6.77 -5.34
N VAL A 124 9.99 6.99 -6.29
CA VAL A 124 11.32 6.38 -6.29
C VAL A 124 12.33 7.51 -6.43
N GLY A 125 13.18 7.69 -5.43
CA GLY A 125 14.16 8.77 -5.44
C GLY A 125 13.54 10.15 -5.59
N GLY A 126 12.34 10.35 -5.05
CA GLY A 126 11.60 11.62 -5.17
C GLY A 126 10.78 11.75 -6.44
N GLU A 127 10.90 10.83 -7.39
CA GLU A 127 10.15 10.86 -8.65
C GLU A 127 8.85 10.07 -8.52
N LEU A 128 7.73 10.70 -8.87
CA LEU A 128 6.41 10.05 -8.77
C LEU A 128 6.32 8.88 -9.73
N ALA A 129 6.07 7.68 -9.20
CA ALA A 129 5.90 6.47 -9.98
C ALA A 129 4.42 6.12 -10.18
N CYS A 130 3.61 6.30 -9.13
CA CYS A 130 2.20 5.94 -9.16
C CYS A 130 1.42 6.79 -8.18
N GLU A 131 0.18 7.10 -8.53
CA GLU A 131 -0.78 7.71 -7.61
C GLU A 131 -2.17 7.17 -7.89
N ALA A 132 -3.02 7.15 -6.88
CA ALA A 132 -4.39 6.65 -7.03
C ALA A 132 -5.27 7.14 -5.88
N ASP A 133 -6.56 7.27 -6.16
CA ASP A 133 -7.59 7.44 -5.15
C ASP A 133 -8.20 6.08 -4.86
N LEU A 134 -8.36 5.77 -3.58
CA LEU A 134 -8.80 4.47 -3.11
C LEU A 134 -10.13 4.59 -2.38
N LEU A 135 -10.99 3.60 -2.59
CA LEU A 135 -12.18 3.39 -1.76
C LEU A 135 -12.00 2.08 -1.02
N PHE A 136 -12.04 2.15 0.31
CA PHE A 136 -12.02 0.96 1.16
C PHE A 136 -13.43 0.60 1.59
N VAL A 137 -13.75 -0.69 1.54
CA VAL A 137 -14.98 -1.23 2.12
C VAL A 137 -14.57 -2.06 3.33
N LEU A 138 -15.14 -1.75 4.48
CA LEU A 138 -14.78 -2.40 5.74
C LEU A 138 -15.77 -3.50 6.05
N VAL A 139 -15.26 -4.72 6.16
CA VAL A 139 -16.06 -5.90 6.53
C VAL A 139 -15.47 -6.52 7.78
N ASP A 140 -16.23 -7.35 8.44
CA ASP A 140 -15.69 -8.06 9.62
C ASP A 140 -14.62 -9.05 9.16
N ALA A 141 -13.53 -9.12 9.91
CA ALA A 141 -12.41 -9.99 9.57
C ALA A 141 -12.70 -11.48 9.88
N THR A 142 -13.74 -11.75 10.68
CA THR A 142 -14.14 -13.12 11.06
C THR A 142 -15.65 -13.26 11.01
#